data_02abe7b0e70ff3e2a7855dbabf494065
#
_entry.id   02abe7b0e70ff3e2a7855dbabf494065
#
_cell.length_a   1.000
_cell.length_b   1.000
_cell.length_c   1.000
_cell.angle_alpha   90.00
_cell.angle_beta   90.00
_cell.angle_gamma   90.00
#
_symmetry.space_group_name_H-M   'P 1'
#
loop_
_entity.id
_entity.type
_entity.pdbx_description
1 polymer ?
#
loop_
_entity_poly.entity_id
_entity_poly.type
_entity_poly.pdbx_seq_one_letter_code
_entity_poly.pdbx_strand_id
1 'polypeptide(L)' 'MSQSPNADLGPDLPDDTLVEMVRLPTRIRNAVKFAGLKTIGDIRETTDEALASIPDLGPGSVKWIRARLSVRR' A
#
# COMPACT_ATOMS: atom_id res chain seq x y z
N MET A 1 -19.25 13.15 -10.63
CA MET A 1 -18.80 12.91 -10.51
C MET A 1 -18.15 12.23 -10.33
N SER A 2 -18.01 12.00 -10.65
CA SER A 2 -17.41 11.13 -10.45
C SER A 2 -16.41 11.16 -9.76
N GLN A 3 -16.25 10.84 -9.08
CA GLN A 3 -15.21 10.85 -8.44
C GLN A 3 -14.30 9.87 -8.85
N SER A 4 -13.17 10.17 -9.01
CA SER A 4 -12.20 9.21 -9.31
C SER A 4 -12.03 8.29 -8.13
N PRO A 5 -12.00 7.00 -8.35
CA PRO A 5 -11.72 6.10 -7.24
C PRO A 5 -10.27 6.14 -6.81
N ASN A 6 -9.40 6.72 -7.63
CA ASN A 6 -7.96 6.68 -7.33
C ASN A 6 -7.58 7.74 -6.32
N ALA A 7 -6.98 7.31 -5.24
CA ALA A 7 -6.44 8.21 -4.25
C ALA A 7 -4.94 8.01 -4.17
N ASP A 8 -4.22 9.06 -3.88
CA ASP A 8 -2.78 8.93 -3.68
C ASP A 8 -2.50 8.23 -2.37
N LEU A 9 -1.49 7.39 -2.39
CA LEU A 9 -1.07 6.72 -1.16
C LEU A 9 -0.55 7.77 -0.19
N GLY A 10 -1.16 7.84 0.97
CA GLY A 10 -0.79 8.85 1.95
C GLY A 10 -1.27 8.50 3.34
N PRO A 11 -0.85 9.28 4.34
CA PRO A 11 -1.16 8.96 5.73
C PRO A 11 -2.62 9.16 6.10
N ASP A 12 -3.36 9.89 5.28
CA ASP A 12 -4.76 10.20 5.58
C ASP A 12 -5.72 9.11 5.15
N LEU A 13 -5.25 8.09 4.46
CA LEU A 13 -6.15 7.05 3.97
C LEU A 13 -6.70 6.23 5.11
N PRO A 14 -8.03 6.02 5.13
CA PRO A 14 -8.62 5.13 6.12
C PRO A 14 -8.12 3.69 5.95
N ASP A 15 -8.13 2.94 7.03
CA ASP A 15 -7.65 1.56 6.98
C ASP A 15 -8.49 0.69 6.06
N ASP A 16 -9.77 0.99 5.90
CA ASP A 16 -10.63 0.17 5.06
C ASP A 16 -10.59 0.56 3.59
N THR A 17 -9.72 1.49 3.21
CA THR A 17 -9.53 1.84 1.82
C THR A 17 -8.95 0.64 1.08
N LEU A 18 -9.58 0.27 -0.04
CA LEU A 18 -9.08 -0.84 -0.84
C LEU A 18 -7.83 -0.44 -1.59
N VAL A 19 -6.84 -1.34 -1.63
CA VAL A 19 -5.60 -1.02 -2.34
C VAL A 19 -5.85 -0.76 -3.81
N GLU A 20 -6.86 -1.37 -4.41
CA GLU A 20 -7.14 -1.13 -5.82
C GLU A 20 -7.75 0.24 -6.06
N MET A 21 -8.17 0.94 -5.01
CA MET A 21 -8.65 2.30 -5.14
C MET A 21 -7.54 3.32 -4.94
N VAL A 22 -6.32 2.86 -4.68
CA VAL A 22 -5.19 3.73 -4.42
C VAL A 22 -4.29 3.73 -5.63
N ARG A 23 -3.73 4.88 -5.94
CA ARG A 23 -2.82 5.02 -7.07
C ARG A 23 -1.46 4.44 -6.69
N LEU A 24 -1.23 3.22 -7.14
CA LEU A 24 0.02 2.52 -6.87
C LEU A 24 0.64 2.08 -8.19
N PRO A 25 1.96 2.01 -8.26
CA PRO A 25 2.58 1.35 -9.39
C PRO A 25 2.02 -0.06 -9.54
N THR A 26 1.81 -0.48 -10.78
CA THR A 26 1.18 -1.77 -11.04
C THR A 26 1.92 -2.92 -10.35
N ARG A 27 3.25 -2.86 -10.37
CA ARG A 27 4.03 -3.91 -9.74
C ARG A 27 3.72 -4.02 -8.24
N ILE A 28 3.67 -2.90 -7.56
CA ILE A 28 3.41 -2.89 -6.13
C ILE A 28 1.99 -3.34 -5.86
N ARG A 29 1.04 -2.83 -6.64
CA ARG A 29 -0.35 -3.25 -6.46
C ARG A 29 -0.50 -4.75 -6.61
N ASN A 30 0.08 -5.32 -7.67
CA ASN A 30 -0.02 -6.75 -7.91
C ASN A 30 0.65 -7.54 -6.79
N ALA A 31 1.78 -7.06 -6.31
CA ALA A 31 2.49 -7.76 -5.25
C ALA A 31 1.69 -7.82 -3.96
N VAL A 32 1.12 -6.67 -3.55
CA VAL A 32 0.34 -6.67 -2.31
C VAL A 32 -0.94 -7.49 -2.45
N LYS A 33 -1.57 -7.45 -3.62
CA LYS A 33 -2.77 -8.26 -3.84
C LYS A 33 -2.42 -9.74 -3.83
N PHE A 34 -1.30 -10.10 -4.42
CA PHE A 34 -0.85 -11.49 -4.42
C PHE A 34 -0.63 -12.00 -2.99
N ALA A 35 -0.18 -11.11 -2.12
CA ALA A 35 0.07 -11.48 -0.74
C ALA A 35 -1.21 -11.49 0.11
N GLY A 36 -2.34 -11.13 -0.48
CA GLY A 36 -3.60 -11.12 0.26
C GLY A 36 -3.89 -9.83 0.99
N LEU A 37 -3.11 -8.79 0.72
CA LEU A 37 -3.34 -7.50 1.35
C LEU A 37 -4.36 -6.74 0.51
N LYS A 38 -5.52 -6.53 1.05
CA LYS A 38 -6.63 -5.95 0.29
C LYS A 38 -6.88 -4.49 0.64
N THR A 39 -6.51 -4.08 1.84
CA THR A 39 -6.80 -2.73 2.31
C THR A 39 -5.53 -2.06 2.80
N ILE A 40 -5.62 -0.76 2.96
CA ILE A 40 -4.49 0.00 3.50
C ILE A 40 -4.19 -0.44 4.93
N GLY A 41 -5.23 -0.77 5.70
CA GLY A 41 -5.02 -1.30 7.04
C GLY A 41 -4.24 -2.58 7.04
N ASP A 42 -4.49 -3.45 6.06
CA ASP A 42 -3.73 -4.68 5.94
C ASP A 42 -2.25 -4.38 5.76
N ILE A 43 -1.94 -3.38 4.94
CA ILE A 43 -0.55 -3.00 4.72
C ILE A 43 0.05 -2.43 5.99
N ARG A 44 -0.70 -1.58 6.69
CA ARG A 44 -0.21 -0.97 7.92
C ARG A 44 0.11 -2.00 8.99
N GLU A 45 -0.68 -3.06 9.03
CA GLU A 45 -0.49 -4.11 10.04
C GLU A 45 0.62 -5.08 9.68
N THR A 46 1.04 -5.09 8.44
CA THR A 46 2.10 -5.98 7.98
C THR A 46 3.45 -5.37 8.34
N THR A 47 4.33 -6.18 8.91
CA THR A 47 5.66 -5.67 9.26
C THR A 47 6.49 -5.41 8.01
N ASP A 48 7.52 -4.59 8.16
CA ASP A 48 8.42 -4.31 7.05
C ASP A 48 9.08 -5.59 6.55
N GLU A 49 9.44 -6.48 7.45
CA GLU A 49 10.05 -7.74 7.07
C GLU A 49 9.09 -8.59 6.25
N ALA A 50 7.84 -8.63 6.67
CA ALA A 50 6.84 -9.40 5.94
C ALA A 50 6.59 -8.80 4.57
N LEU A 51 6.54 -7.47 4.49
CA LEU A 51 6.38 -6.80 3.20
C LEU A 51 7.56 -7.11 2.27
N ALA A 52 8.76 -7.04 2.81
CA ALA A 52 9.96 -7.29 2.01
C ALA A 52 10.04 -8.73 1.53
N SER A 53 9.32 -9.63 2.19
CA SER A 53 9.28 -11.04 1.79
C SER A 53 8.36 -11.28 0.60
N ILE A 54 7.51 -10.33 0.27
CA ILE A 54 6.57 -10.51 -0.83
C ILE A 54 7.33 -10.47 -2.15
N PRO A 55 7.12 -11.48 -3.02
CA PRO A 55 7.77 -11.45 -4.33
C PRO A 55 7.47 -10.16 -5.06
N ASP A 56 8.44 -9.63 -5.77
CA ASP A 56 8.35 -8.38 -6.53
C ASP A 56 8.27 -7.13 -5.67
N LEU A 57 8.32 -7.27 -4.36
CA LEU A 57 8.29 -6.12 -3.47
C LEU A 57 9.63 -6.09 -2.72
N GLY A 58 10.57 -5.33 -3.22
CA GLY A 58 11.89 -5.24 -2.61
C GLY A 58 11.93 -4.21 -1.50
N PRO A 59 13.09 -4.09 -0.85
CA PRO A 59 13.22 -3.12 0.26
C PRO A 59 12.97 -1.69 -0.15
N GLY A 60 13.29 -1.34 -1.40
CA GLY A 60 13.00 0.00 -1.88
C GLY A 60 11.51 0.27 -1.94
N SER A 61 10.74 -0.72 -2.40
CA SER A 61 9.29 -0.59 -2.45
C SER A 61 8.69 -0.48 -1.06
N VAL A 62 9.22 -1.25 -0.11
CA VAL A 62 8.75 -1.19 1.26
C VAL A 62 8.98 0.21 1.83
N LYS A 63 10.18 0.76 1.62
CA LYS A 63 10.46 2.10 2.09
C LYS A 63 9.53 3.12 1.45
N TRP A 64 9.28 2.97 0.16
CA TRP A 64 8.38 3.88 -0.54
C TRP A 64 6.99 3.84 0.07
N ILE A 65 6.47 2.64 0.32
CA ILE A 65 5.14 2.48 0.90
C ILE A 65 5.09 3.11 2.30
N ARG A 66 6.08 2.80 3.13
CA ARG A 66 6.08 3.30 4.51
C ARG A 66 6.21 4.82 4.54
N ALA A 67 7.03 5.37 3.66
CA ALA A 67 7.20 6.81 3.62
C ALA A 67 5.89 7.50 3.27
N ARG A 68 5.10 6.88 2.42
CA ARG A 68 3.83 7.48 2.01
C ARG A 68 2.74 7.30 3.04
N LEU A 69 2.75 6.18 3.76
CA LEU A 69 1.72 5.91 4.77
C LEU A 69 2.03 6.52 6.12
N SER A 70 3.31 6.73 6.44
CA SER A 70 3.68 7.26 7.74
C SER A 70 3.40 8.74 7.81
N VAL A 71 2.82 9.09 8.88
CA VAL A 71 2.67 10.49 9.18
C VAL A 71 3.97 10.96 9.72
N ARG A 72 4.37 11.36 9.84
CA ARG A 72 5.37 11.51 10.58
C ARG A 72 5.55 12.17 11.48
N ARG A 73 5.47 12.29 12.13
CA ARG A 73 5.68 12.80 12.92
C ARG A 73 6.41 13.04 13.42
#